data_96dfa9189e344ea83feb0d0f79520353
#
_entry.id   96dfa9189e344ea83feb0d0f79520353
#
_cell.length_a   1.000
_cell.length_b   1.000
_cell.length_c   1.000
_cell.angle_alpha   90.00
_cell.angle_beta   90.00
_cell.angle_gamma   90.00
#
_symmetry.space_group_name_H-M   'P 1'
#
loop_
_entity.id
_entity.type
_entity.pdbx_description
1 polymer ?
#
loop_
_entity_poly.entity_id
_entity_poly.type
_entity_poly.pdbx_seq_one_letter_code
_entity_poly.pdbx_strand_id
1 'polypeptide(L)'
;LFLSTLGFQRDDVIGRHHRIFCDPNYVASPLYRKHWETLNKGQPITDTIKRIAKNGEAVWLQGTYAPVLNKQGKVVEIVKIASEVTERVTQAQEHRSLLAALNRSMAMIAFTPQGTIVSANDNMLALMGYRLEEACGQSHAVLCPPEFANSDDYRRHWQRLARGEFITGRFERLNRRGERVWLEASYNPILDNEGQVVKVVKIAQDITRLMQQQQHEEEMVRNAHHLSLDTDRQAAQGAIIVQQ
;
A
#
# COMPACT_ATOMS: atom_id res chain seq x y z
N LEU A 1 -35.76 7.81 11.11
CA LEU A 1 -34.43 7.29 10.77
C LEU A 1 -33.88 7.88 9.45
N PHE A 2 -34.47 7.62 8.26
CA PHE A 2 -33.91 8.10 6.99
C PHE A 2 -33.77 9.65 6.94
N LEU A 3 -34.82 10.37 7.35
CA LEU A 3 -34.82 11.85 7.36
C LEU A 3 -33.83 12.41 8.38
N SER A 4 -33.76 11.82 9.56
CA SER A 4 -32.80 12.27 10.59
C SER A 4 -31.34 12.05 10.18
N THR A 5 -31.04 10.94 9.50
CA THR A 5 -29.71 10.66 8.94
C THR A 5 -29.29 11.71 7.92
N LEU A 6 -30.21 12.22 7.12
CA LEU A 6 -29.92 13.23 6.10
C LEU A 6 -30.20 14.66 6.55
N GLY A 7 -30.65 14.88 7.82
CA GLY A 7 -30.93 16.20 8.37
C GLY A 7 -32.17 16.91 7.81
N PHE A 8 -33.06 16.17 7.15
CA PHE A 8 -34.30 16.71 6.59
C PHE A 8 -35.48 16.52 7.57
N GLN A 9 -36.40 17.45 7.54
CA GLN A 9 -37.72 17.29 8.15
C GLN A 9 -38.71 16.73 7.13
N ARG A 10 -39.81 16.16 7.60
CA ARG A 10 -40.84 15.58 6.73
C ARG A 10 -41.35 16.58 5.68
N ASP A 11 -41.61 17.81 6.10
CA ASP A 11 -42.14 18.85 5.23
C ASP A 11 -41.14 19.36 4.18
N ASP A 12 -39.83 19.13 4.39
CA ASP A 12 -38.79 19.43 3.42
C ASP A 12 -38.85 18.48 2.21
N VAL A 13 -39.41 17.28 2.37
CA VAL A 13 -39.27 16.19 1.37
C VAL A 13 -40.57 15.75 0.73
N ILE A 14 -41.72 15.91 1.43
CA ILE A 14 -43.02 15.52 0.88
C ILE A 14 -43.32 16.34 -0.40
N GLY A 15 -43.71 15.66 -1.46
CA GLY A 15 -43.95 16.28 -2.78
C GLY A 15 -42.71 16.73 -3.52
N ARG A 16 -41.53 16.52 -2.99
CA ARG A 16 -40.28 16.86 -3.65
C ARG A 16 -39.74 15.67 -4.46
N HIS A 17 -39.03 15.99 -5.54
CA HIS A 17 -38.39 14.98 -6.36
C HIS A 17 -37.15 14.41 -5.65
N HIS A 18 -36.93 13.11 -5.78
CA HIS A 18 -35.78 12.35 -5.19
C HIS A 18 -34.41 13.03 -5.38
N ARG A 19 -34.23 13.83 -6.45
CA ARG A 19 -32.97 14.53 -6.76
C ARG A 19 -32.45 15.43 -5.63
N ILE A 20 -33.33 15.85 -4.68
CA ILE A 20 -32.92 16.68 -3.55
C ILE A 20 -31.88 16.01 -2.63
N PHE A 21 -31.79 14.69 -2.67
CA PHE A 21 -30.81 13.89 -1.91
C PHE A 21 -29.57 13.55 -2.73
N CYS A 22 -29.45 14.04 -3.97
CA CYS A 22 -28.44 13.60 -4.90
C CYS A 22 -27.46 14.72 -5.26
N ASP A 23 -26.21 14.33 -5.52
CA ASP A 23 -25.23 15.24 -6.12
C ASP A 23 -25.72 15.72 -7.50
N PRO A 24 -25.65 17.03 -7.81
CA PRO A 24 -26.10 17.58 -9.10
C PRO A 24 -25.45 16.91 -10.30
N ASN A 25 -24.16 16.58 -10.23
CA ASN A 25 -23.46 15.88 -11.32
C ASN A 25 -24.01 14.49 -11.57
N TYR A 26 -24.35 13.76 -10.47
CA TYR A 26 -24.99 12.46 -10.59
C TYR A 26 -26.39 12.60 -11.22
N VAL A 27 -27.19 13.58 -10.83
CA VAL A 27 -28.51 13.83 -11.39
C VAL A 27 -28.45 14.13 -12.90
N ALA A 28 -27.42 14.84 -13.36
CA ALA A 28 -27.20 15.14 -14.77
C ALA A 28 -26.66 13.94 -15.57
N SER A 29 -26.21 12.90 -14.91
CA SER A 29 -25.52 11.74 -15.54
C SER A 29 -26.47 10.75 -16.20
N PRO A 30 -26.03 9.98 -17.20
CA PRO A 30 -26.75 8.85 -17.76
C PRO A 30 -27.09 7.77 -16.69
N LEU A 31 -26.28 7.65 -15.63
CA LEU A 31 -26.45 6.69 -14.56
C LEU A 31 -27.76 6.97 -13.77
N TYR A 32 -28.06 8.23 -13.50
CA TYR A 32 -29.30 8.61 -12.80
C TYR A 32 -30.54 8.27 -13.65
N ARG A 33 -30.50 8.49 -14.95
CA ARG A 33 -31.57 8.14 -15.87
C ARG A 33 -31.77 6.63 -15.90
N LYS A 34 -30.68 5.86 -16.07
CA LYS A 34 -30.70 4.40 -16.08
C LYS A 34 -31.25 3.83 -14.77
N HIS A 35 -30.92 4.43 -13.63
CA HIS A 35 -31.45 4.04 -12.32
C HIS A 35 -32.99 4.07 -12.32
N TRP A 36 -33.61 5.18 -12.78
CA TRP A 36 -35.05 5.30 -12.82
C TRP A 36 -35.69 4.42 -13.90
N GLU A 37 -35.08 4.26 -15.04
CA GLU A 37 -35.53 3.34 -16.10
C GLU A 37 -35.59 1.90 -15.60
N THR A 38 -34.58 1.45 -14.86
CA THR A 38 -34.53 0.12 -14.25
C THR A 38 -35.65 -0.08 -13.24
N LEU A 39 -35.85 0.87 -12.34
CA LEU A 39 -36.91 0.82 -11.34
C LEU A 39 -38.31 0.83 -11.97
N ASN A 40 -38.51 1.65 -13.01
CA ASN A 40 -39.80 1.71 -13.74
C ASN A 40 -40.12 0.44 -14.53
N LYS A 41 -39.11 -0.39 -14.82
CA LYS A 41 -39.30 -1.75 -15.40
C LYS A 41 -39.63 -2.80 -14.33
N GLY A 42 -39.80 -2.39 -13.06
CA GLY A 42 -40.09 -3.32 -11.98
C GLY A 42 -38.85 -4.07 -11.44
N GLN A 43 -37.65 -3.66 -11.82
CA GLN A 43 -36.40 -4.30 -11.38
C GLN A 43 -35.86 -3.61 -10.14
N PRO A 44 -35.62 -4.31 -9.02
CA PRO A 44 -35.05 -3.73 -7.82
C PRO A 44 -33.55 -3.41 -8.02
N ILE A 45 -33.05 -2.41 -7.28
CA ILE A 45 -31.64 -2.02 -7.29
C ILE A 45 -31.13 -2.04 -5.86
N THR A 46 -30.06 -2.82 -5.62
CA THR A 46 -29.31 -2.80 -4.35
C THR A 46 -27.92 -2.26 -4.62
N ASP A 47 -27.54 -1.19 -3.90
CA ASP A 47 -26.24 -0.54 -4.11
C ASP A 47 -25.82 0.26 -2.87
N THR A 48 -24.53 0.62 -2.84
CA THR A 48 -23.98 1.61 -1.90
C THR A 48 -23.90 2.95 -2.61
N ILE A 49 -24.73 3.88 -2.19
CA ILE A 49 -24.99 5.13 -2.90
C ILE A 49 -24.65 6.35 -2.04
N LYS A 50 -24.01 7.33 -2.68
CA LYS A 50 -23.76 8.64 -2.07
C LYS A 50 -25.03 9.48 -2.13
N ARG A 51 -25.37 10.10 -1.00
CA ARG A 51 -26.45 11.09 -0.90
C ARG A 51 -25.91 12.37 -0.29
N ILE A 52 -26.60 13.46 -0.50
CA ILE A 52 -26.26 14.77 0.06
C ILE A 52 -27.28 15.10 1.12
N ALA A 53 -26.80 15.32 2.33
CA ALA A 53 -27.60 15.77 3.46
C ALA A 53 -28.03 17.26 3.30
N LYS A 54 -28.94 17.71 4.11
CA LYS A 54 -29.47 19.10 4.08
C LYS A 54 -28.38 20.15 4.33
N ASN A 55 -27.36 19.80 5.12
CA ASN A 55 -26.18 20.64 5.39
C ASN A 55 -25.12 20.60 4.30
N GLY A 56 -25.33 19.83 3.20
CA GLY A 56 -24.38 19.66 2.11
C GLY A 56 -23.37 18.54 2.29
N GLU A 57 -23.34 17.85 3.41
CA GLU A 57 -22.43 16.74 3.67
C GLU A 57 -22.79 15.48 2.88
N ALA A 58 -21.77 14.72 2.54
CA ALA A 58 -21.94 13.44 1.87
C ALA A 58 -22.26 12.32 2.87
N VAL A 59 -23.36 11.61 2.64
CA VAL A 59 -23.80 10.46 3.43
C VAL A 59 -23.84 9.24 2.50
N TRP A 60 -23.19 8.16 2.90
CA TRP A 60 -23.22 6.90 2.17
C TRP A 60 -24.28 5.97 2.74
N LEU A 61 -25.19 5.55 1.88
CA LEU A 61 -26.27 4.64 2.21
C LEU A 61 -26.13 3.35 1.42
N GLN A 62 -26.10 2.22 2.13
CA GLN A 62 -26.29 0.91 1.52
C GLN A 62 -27.77 0.57 1.56
N GLY A 63 -28.40 0.39 0.41
CA GLY A 63 -29.85 0.20 0.40
C GLY A 63 -30.39 -0.39 -0.88
N THR A 64 -31.63 -0.85 -0.75
CA THR A 64 -32.41 -1.43 -1.84
C THR A 64 -33.58 -0.53 -2.17
N TYR A 65 -33.73 -0.22 -3.46
CA TYR A 65 -34.95 0.35 -4.04
C TYR A 65 -35.78 -0.80 -4.59
N ALA A 66 -36.98 -1.00 -4.05
CA ALA A 66 -37.89 -2.06 -4.42
C ALA A 66 -39.14 -1.48 -5.11
N PRO A 67 -39.35 -1.68 -6.41
CA PRO A 67 -40.58 -1.30 -7.08
C PRO A 67 -41.76 -2.14 -6.58
N VAL A 68 -42.87 -1.47 -6.25
CA VAL A 68 -44.15 -2.10 -5.91
C VAL A 68 -45.02 -2.12 -7.17
N LEU A 69 -45.49 -3.30 -7.53
CA LEU A 69 -46.33 -3.51 -8.73
C LEU A 69 -47.81 -3.65 -8.37
N ASN A 70 -48.68 -3.08 -9.17
CA ASN A 70 -50.12 -3.34 -9.08
C ASN A 70 -50.48 -4.73 -9.70
N LYS A 71 -51.77 -5.09 -9.65
CA LYS A 71 -52.27 -6.35 -10.22
C LYS A 71 -52.05 -6.49 -11.73
N GLN A 72 -51.80 -5.39 -12.43
CA GLN A 72 -51.55 -5.34 -13.87
C GLN A 72 -50.03 -5.35 -14.19
N GLY A 73 -49.14 -5.52 -13.20
CA GLY A 73 -47.69 -5.53 -13.40
C GLY A 73 -47.06 -4.14 -13.59
N LYS A 74 -47.77 -3.04 -13.36
CA LYS A 74 -47.26 -1.67 -13.47
C LYS A 74 -46.69 -1.21 -12.13
N VAL A 75 -45.55 -0.56 -12.17
CA VAL A 75 -44.92 0.07 -10.98
C VAL A 75 -45.80 1.24 -10.52
N VAL A 76 -46.25 1.21 -9.27
CA VAL A 76 -47.08 2.26 -8.64
C VAL A 76 -46.32 2.99 -7.54
N GLU A 77 -45.32 2.40 -6.95
CA GLU A 77 -44.54 2.96 -5.86
C GLU A 77 -43.13 2.38 -5.88
N ILE A 78 -42.17 3.10 -5.32
CA ILE A 78 -40.80 2.59 -5.09
C ILE A 78 -40.48 2.78 -3.61
N VAL A 79 -40.30 1.66 -2.92
CA VAL A 79 -39.90 1.64 -1.51
C VAL A 79 -38.40 1.55 -1.41
N LYS A 80 -37.79 2.38 -0.56
CA LYS A 80 -36.37 2.32 -0.26
C LYS A 80 -36.13 1.89 1.19
N ILE A 81 -35.31 0.87 1.37
CA ILE A 81 -34.77 0.47 2.68
C ILE A 81 -33.25 0.69 2.62
N ALA A 82 -32.69 1.40 3.60
CA ALA A 82 -31.26 1.69 3.58
C ALA A 82 -30.70 1.80 5.00
N SER A 83 -29.42 1.45 5.12
CA SER A 83 -28.58 1.65 6.30
C SER A 83 -27.48 2.66 5.98
N GLU A 84 -27.13 3.47 6.94
CA GLU A 84 -26.00 4.38 6.83
C GLU A 84 -24.69 3.59 6.95
N VAL A 85 -23.74 3.85 6.04
CA VAL A 85 -22.44 3.19 6.00
C VAL A 85 -21.29 4.19 5.75
N THR A 86 -21.55 5.48 6.07
CA THR A 86 -20.61 6.58 5.81
C THR A 86 -19.24 6.31 6.44
N GLU A 87 -19.21 6.01 7.73
CA GLU A 87 -17.98 5.75 8.45
C GLU A 87 -17.20 4.59 7.83
N ARG A 88 -17.86 3.46 7.54
CA ARG A 88 -17.23 2.29 6.93
C ARG A 88 -16.65 2.59 5.55
N VAL A 89 -17.38 3.34 4.71
CA VAL A 89 -16.91 3.70 3.35
C VAL A 89 -15.75 4.69 3.45
N THR A 90 -15.83 5.68 4.31
CA THR A 90 -14.77 6.68 4.50
C THR A 90 -13.50 6.05 5.01
N GLN A 91 -13.56 5.21 6.04
CA GLN A 91 -12.42 4.48 6.56
C GLN A 91 -11.79 3.56 5.49
N ALA A 92 -12.61 2.82 4.74
CA ALA A 92 -12.10 1.97 3.67
C ALA A 92 -11.45 2.77 2.53
N GLN A 93 -11.93 3.98 2.25
CA GLN A 93 -11.34 4.89 1.27
C GLN A 93 -10.03 5.49 1.77
N GLU A 94 -9.97 5.89 3.03
CA GLU A 94 -8.76 6.38 3.68
C GLU A 94 -7.66 5.33 3.68
N HIS A 95 -7.96 4.11 4.14
CA HIS A 95 -7.02 3.00 4.12
C HIS A 95 -6.48 2.73 2.70
N ARG A 96 -7.36 2.72 1.69
CA ARG A 96 -6.93 2.57 0.29
C ARG A 96 -6.01 3.69 -0.18
N SER A 97 -6.32 4.92 0.21
CA SER A 97 -5.51 6.09 -0.14
C SER A 97 -4.14 6.06 0.51
N LEU A 98 -4.06 5.66 1.79
CA LEU A 98 -2.79 5.48 2.51
C LEU A 98 -1.94 4.38 1.87
N LEU A 99 -2.53 3.21 1.59
CA LEU A 99 -1.82 2.13 0.90
C LEU A 99 -1.33 2.55 -0.49
N ALA A 100 -2.14 3.30 -1.24
CA ALA A 100 -1.74 3.82 -2.54
C ALA A 100 -0.60 4.85 -2.43
N ALA A 101 -0.56 5.67 -1.38
CA ALA A 101 0.53 6.60 -1.12
C ALA A 101 1.84 5.87 -0.79
N LEU A 102 1.78 4.88 0.10
CA LEU A 102 2.94 4.03 0.43
C LEU A 102 3.44 3.28 -0.81
N ASN A 103 2.54 2.73 -1.61
CA ASN A 103 2.87 2.00 -2.83
C ASN A 103 3.58 2.87 -3.88
N ARG A 104 3.32 4.18 -3.91
CA ARG A 104 4.00 5.14 -4.81
C ARG A 104 5.39 5.55 -4.32
N SER A 105 5.62 5.58 -3.01
CA SER A 105 6.84 6.13 -2.41
C SER A 105 7.86 5.08 -1.97
N MET A 106 7.43 3.84 -1.69
CA MET A 106 8.26 2.79 -1.14
C MET A 106 8.35 1.60 -2.08
N ALA A 107 9.49 0.90 -2.06
CA ALA A 107 9.61 -0.40 -2.70
C ALA A 107 8.98 -1.46 -1.81
N MET A 108 7.99 -2.20 -2.34
CA MET A 108 7.23 -3.19 -1.58
C MET A 108 7.23 -4.55 -2.27
N ILE A 109 7.40 -5.62 -1.47
CA ILE A 109 7.36 -6.99 -1.95
C ILE A 109 6.73 -7.88 -0.87
N ALA A 110 5.91 -8.82 -1.28
CA ALA A 110 5.25 -9.76 -0.40
C ALA A 110 5.71 -11.20 -0.66
N PHE A 111 5.80 -11.97 0.41
CA PHE A 111 6.24 -13.35 0.42
C PHE A 111 5.25 -14.25 1.14
N THR A 112 5.27 -15.54 0.83
CA THR A 112 4.73 -16.55 1.73
C THR A 112 5.56 -16.63 3.02
N PRO A 113 5.06 -17.25 4.10
CA PRO A 113 5.85 -17.47 5.33
C PRO A 113 7.15 -18.25 5.09
N GLN A 114 7.25 -18.99 3.98
CA GLN A 114 8.43 -19.77 3.57
C GLN A 114 9.40 -18.98 2.71
N GLY A 115 9.08 -17.70 2.38
CA GLY A 115 9.96 -16.83 1.61
C GLY A 115 9.80 -16.90 0.10
N THR A 116 8.69 -17.45 -0.41
CA THR A 116 8.38 -17.40 -1.85
C THR A 116 7.73 -16.06 -2.17
N ILE A 117 8.19 -15.40 -3.23
CA ILE A 117 7.66 -14.11 -3.71
C ILE A 117 6.23 -14.31 -4.23
N VAL A 118 5.29 -13.53 -3.70
CA VAL A 118 3.87 -13.55 -4.08
C VAL A 118 3.50 -12.35 -4.95
N SER A 119 4.03 -11.17 -4.60
CA SER A 119 3.78 -9.93 -5.34
C SER A 119 4.88 -8.90 -5.05
N ALA A 120 5.05 -7.96 -5.96
CA ALA A 120 5.91 -6.80 -5.77
C ALA A 120 5.29 -5.59 -6.48
N ASN A 121 5.55 -4.37 -5.99
CA ASN A 121 5.13 -3.16 -6.67
C ASN A 121 6.16 -2.72 -7.72
N ASP A 122 5.75 -1.76 -8.56
CA ASP A 122 6.59 -1.26 -9.65
C ASP A 122 7.92 -0.69 -9.14
N ASN A 123 7.94 -0.04 -7.97
CA ASN A 123 9.17 0.49 -7.38
C ASN A 123 10.17 -0.63 -7.05
N MET A 124 9.70 -1.72 -6.43
CA MET A 124 10.55 -2.87 -6.12
C MET A 124 11.02 -3.58 -7.39
N LEU A 125 10.13 -3.76 -8.36
CA LEU A 125 10.47 -4.40 -9.63
C LEU A 125 11.50 -3.60 -10.41
N ALA A 126 11.32 -2.27 -10.50
CA ALA A 126 12.29 -1.38 -11.13
C ALA A 126 13.65 -1.40 -10.43
N LEU A 127 13.66 -1.33 -9.09
CA LEU A 127 14.87 -1.34 -8.28
C LEU A 127 15.67 -2.65 -8.43
N MET A 128 14.97 -3.78 -8.42
CA MET A 128 15.60 -5.11 -8.51
C MET A 128 15.78 -5.60 -9.95
N GLY A 129 15.23 -4.89 -10.95
CA GLY A 129 15.39 -5.21 -12.37
C GLY A 129 14.62 -6.44 -12.83
N TYR A 130 13.55 -6.84 -12.14
CA TYR A 130 12.70 -7.98 -12.50
C TYR A 130 11.36 -7.52 -13.09
N ARG A 131 10.75 -8.36 -13.91
CA ARG A 131 9.33 -8.27 -14.24
C ARG A 131 8.54 -9.10 -13.23
N LEU A 132 7.27 -8.74 -13.01
CA LEU A 132 6.43 -9.39 -12.01
C LEU A 132 6.32 -10.90 -12.23
N GLU A 133 6.13 -11.33 -13.49
CA GLU A 133 5.99 -12.74 -13.86
C GLU A 133 7.29 -13.53 -13.63
N GLU A 134 8.44 -12.88 -13.69
CA GLU A 134 9.75 -13.48 -13.43
C GLU A 134 10.05 -13.58 -11.94
N ALA A 135 9.56 -12.62 -11.16
CA ALA A 135 9.78 -12.56 -9.71
C ALA A 135 8.85 -13.49 -8.94
N CYS A 136 7.56 -13.53 -9.30
CA CYS A 136 6.56 -14.34 -8.61
C CYS A 136 6.90 -15.83 -8.69
N GLY A 137 6.77 -16.50 -7.53
CA GLY A 137 7.11 -17.93 -7.38
C GLY A 137 8.60 -18.20 -7.11
N GLN A 138 9.48 -17.21 -7.28
CA GLN A 138 10.90 -17.35 -6.89
C GLN A 138 11.07 -17.27 -5.38
N SER A 139 12.11 -17.90 -4.87
CA SER A 139 12.52 -17.74 -3.48
C SER A 139 13.15 -16.36 -3.26
N HIS A 140 12.94 -15.77 -2.08
CA HIS A 140 13.64 -14.56 -1.63
C HIS A 140 15.17 -14.68 -1.75
N ALA A 141 15.72 -15.90 -1.69
CA ALA A 141 17.15 -16.18 -1.82
C ALA A 141 17.76 -15.63 -3.12
N VAL A 142 16.97 -15.54 -4.22
CA VAL A 142 17.47 -15.01 -5.51
C VAL A 142 17.83 -13.53 -5.45
N LEU A 143 17.31 -12.81 -4.46
CA LEU A 143 17.60 -11.40 -4.20
C LEU A 143 18.74 -11.20 -3.19
N CYS A 144 19.38 -12.27 -2.73
CA CYS A 144 20.39 -12.22 -1.67
C CYS A 144 21.77 -12.62 -2.21
N PRO A 145 22.86 -12.07 -1.61
CA PRO A 145 24.19 -12.62 -1.82
C PRO A 145 24.21 -14.13 -1.49
N PRO A 146 24.89 -14.98 -2.30
CA PRO A 146 24.89 -16.43 -2.12
C PRO A 146 25.37 -16.88 -0.73
N GLU A 147 26.34 -16.17 -0.17
CA GLU A 147 26.89 -16.45 1.15
C GLU A 147 25.82 -16.29 2.24
N PHE A 148 24.98 -15.26 2.15
CA PHE A 148 23.87 -15.05 3.06
C PHE A 148 22.72 -16.03 2.79
N ALA A 149 22.35 -16.23 1.53
CA ALA A 149 21.25 -17.12 1.15
C ALA A 149 21.44 -18.56 1.62
N ASN A 150 22.70 -19.04 1.71
CA ASN A 150 23.07 -20.39 2.16
C ASN A 150 23.39 -20.47 3.66
N SER A 151 23.32 -19.36 4.40
CA SER A 151 23.71 -19.29 5.81
C SER A 151 22.61 -19.74 6.79
N ASP A 152 23.03 -20.04 8.02
CA ASP A 152 22.12 -20.26 9.15
C ASP A 152 21.33 -18.98 9.50
N ASP A 153 21.91 -17.81 9.27
CA ASP A 153 21.27 -16.52 9.50
C ASP A 153 20.05 -16.33 8.57
N TYR A 154 20.15 -16.76 7.33
CA TYR A 154 19.02 -16.74 6.40
C TYR A 154 17.89 -17.67 6.86
N ARG A 155 18.23 -18.89 7.34
CA ARG A 155 17.23 -19.80 7.91
C ARG A 155 16.57 -19.23 9.16
N ARG A 156 17.35 -18.65 10.07
CA ARG A 156 16.84 -17.98 11.28
C ARG A 156 15.96 -16.78 10.95
N HIS A 157 16.32 -15.99 9.94
CA HIS A 157 15.54 -14.85 9.48
C HIS A 157 14.11 -15.28 9.13
N TRP A 158 13.93 -16.31 8.29
CA TRP A 158 12.61 -16.81 7.90
C TRP A 158 11.86 -17.51 9.05
N GLN A 159 12.56 -18.21 9.93
CA GLN A 159 11.95 -18.82 11.11
C GLN A 159 11.37 -17.76 12.06
N ARG A 160 12.05 -16.66 12.27
CA ARG A 160 11.56 -15.53 13.08
C ARG A 160 10.33 -14.90 12.46
N LEU A 161 10.35 -14.61 11.16
CA LEU A 161 9.21 -14.08 10.42
C LEU A 161 8.00 -15.02 10.47
N ALA A 162 8.20 -16.32 10.34
CA ALA A 162 7.14 -17.33 10.43
C ALA A 162 6.52 -17.43 11.84
N ARG A 163 7.21 -16.96 12.88
CA ARG A 163 6.68 -16.83 14.25
C ARG A 163 5.98 -15.51 14.52
N GLY A 164 5.87 -14.63 13.52
CA GLY A 164 5.25 -13.32 13.68
C GLY A 164 6.20 -12.23 14.16
N GLU A 165 7.51 -12.48 14.27
CA GLU A 165 8.48 -11.45 14.64
C GLU A 165 8.76 -10.55 13.43
N PHE A 166 8.58 -9.21 13.56
CA PHE A 166 9.03 -8.28 12.54
C PHE A 166 10.55 -8.07 12.59
N ILE A 167 11.17 -7.81 11.45
CA ILE A 167 12.62 -7.59 11.34
C ILE A 167 12.86 -6.30 10.58
N THR A 168 13.67 -5.41 11.14
CA THR A 168 14.07 -4.16 10.49
C THR A 168 15.59 -4.04 10.46
N GLY A 169 16.12 -3.32 9.47
CA GLY A 169 17.54 -3.10 9.33
C GLY A 169 17.97 -2.69 7.93
N ARG A 170 19.29 -2.68 7.72
CA ARG A 170 19.91 -2.48 6.42
C ARG A 170 20.33 -3.81 5.85
N PHE A 171 19.95 -4.04 4.60
CA PHE A 171 20.13 -5.31 3.94
C PHE A 171 20.81 -5.13 2.58
N GLU A 172 21.91 -5.84 2.38
CA GLU A 172 22.50 -5.99 1.06
C GLU A 172 21.68 -6.99 0.24
N ARG A 173 21.34 -6.62 -0.98
CA ARG A 173 20.61 -7.46 -1.95
C ARG A 173 21.30 -7.42 -3.29
N LEU A 174 20.98 -8.38 -4.15
CA LEU A 174 21.43 -8.43 -5.52
C LEU A 174 20.25 -8.23 -6.45
N ASN A 175 20.39 -7.30 -7.40
CA ASN A 175 19.42 -7.16 -8.46
C ASN A 175 19.62 -8.27 -9.52
N ARG A 176 18.77 -8.30 -10.55
CA ARG A 176 18.83 -9.30 -11.64
C ARG A 176 20.16 -9.33 -12.38
N ARG A 177 20.92 -8.22 -12.38
CA ARG A 177 22.25 -8.12 -13.02
C ARG A 177 23.39 -8.56 -12.11
N GLY A 178 23.08 -8.96 -10.86
CA GLY A 178 24.07 -9.27 -9.84
C GLY A 178 24.71 -8.03 -9.19
N GLU A 179 24.18 -6.83 -9.43
CA GLU A 179 24.67 -5.60 -8.83
C GLU A 179 24.14 -5.47 -7.39
N ARG A 180 24.97 -4.95 -6.49
CA ARG A 180 24.62 -4.75 -5.08
C ARG A 180 23.65 -3.59 -4.91
N VAL A 181 22.57 -3.84 -4.19
CA VAL A 181 21.54 -2.87 -3.81
C VAL A 181 21.43 -2.87 -2.29
N TRP A 182 21.61 -1.73 -1.67
CA TRP A 182 21.44 -1.56 -0.24
C TRP A 182 20.03 -1.05 0.07
N LEU A 183 19.33 -1.79 0.91
CA LEU A 183 17.95 -1.50 1.29
C LEU A 183 17.87 -1.24 2.79
N GLU A 184 17.35 -0.10 3.20
CA GLU A 184 16.78 0.06 4.53
C GLU A 184 15.35 -0.45 4.51
N ALA A 185 15.06 -1.49 5.28
CA ALA A 185 13.81 -2.22 5.12
C ALA A 185 13.25 -2.78 6.43
N SER A 186 11.93 -3.00 6.42
CA SER A 186 11.23 -3.78 7.43
C SER A 186 10.49 -4.95 6.77
N TYR A 187 10.58 -6.13 7.39
CA TYR A 187 9.80 -7.31 7.07
C TYR A 187 8.70 -7.46 8.11
N ASN A 188 7.46 -7.44 7.68
CA ASN A 188 6.28 -7.37 8.55
C ASN A 188 5.40 -8.59 8.30
N PRO A 189 5.34 -9.56 9.21
CA PRO A 189 4.41 -10.67 9.15
C PRO A 189 2.96 -10.19 9.24
N ILE A 190 2.11 -10.70 8.37
CA ILE A 190 0.67 -10.46 8.39
C ILE A 190 0.00 -11.71 8.95
N LEU A 191 -0.78 -11.52 9.99
CA LEU A 191 -1.47 -12.60 10.70
C LEU A 191 -2.92 -12.70 10.22
N ASP A 192 -3.46 -13.91 10.22
CA ASP A 192 -4.90 -14.13 10.09
C ASP A 192 -5.64 -13.95 11.44
N ASN A 193 -6.94 -14.23 11.45
CA ASN A 193 -7.77 -14.13 12.66
C ASN A 193 -7.42 -15.18 13.73
N GLU A 194 -6.67 -16.21 13.35
CA GLU A 194 -6.22 -17.31 14.23
C GLU A 194 -4.81 -17.08 14.76
N GLY A 195 -4.18 -15.94 14.38
CA GLY A 195 -2.83 -15.57 14.78
C GLY A 195 -1.73 -16.27 14.01
N GLN A 196 -2.05 -16.94 12.88
CA GLN A 196 -1.06 -17.57 12.01
C GLN A 196 -0.51 -16.59 10.98
N VAL A 197 0.78 -16.67 10.70
CA VAL A 197 1.40 -15.85 9.64
C VAL A 197 0.96 -16.37 8.27
N VAL A 198 0.23 -15.57 7.53
CA VAL A 198 -0.25 -15.91 6.17
C VAL A 198 0.59 -15.27 5.08
N LYS A 199 1.32 -14.21 5.39
CA LYS A 199 2.13 -13.43 4.44
C LYS A 199 3.19 -12.64 5.19
N VAL A 200 4.32 -12.35 4.53
CA VAL A 200 5.32 -11.37 5.01
C VAL A 200 5.39 -10.24 3.99
N VAL A 201 5.19 -9.01 4.43
CA VAL A 201 5.33 -7.82 3.58
C VAL A 201 6.62 -7.10 3.94
N LYS A 202 7.51 -6.95 2.97
CA LYS A 202 8.71 -6.12 3.08
C LYS A 202 8.42 -4.76 2.48
N ILE A 203 8.74 -3.72 3.24
CA ILE A 203 8.75 -2.33 2.81
C ILE A 203 10.20 -1.86 2.86
N ALA A 204 10.68 -1.25 1.78
CA ALA A 204 12.09 -0.91 1.64
C ALA A 204 12.30 0.46 0.98
N GLN A 205 13.39 1.09 1.37
CA GLN A 205 13.94 2.28 0.73
C GLN A 205 15.34 1.94 0.19
N ASP A 206 15.63 2.38 -1.03
CA ASP A 206 16.97 2.28 -1.61
C ASP A 206 17.91 3.28 -0.94
N ILE A 207 18.95 2.78 -0.30
CA ILE A 207 20.02 3.57 0.31
C ILE A 207 21.39 3.30 -0.33
N THR A 208 21.41 2.71 -1.54
CA THR A 208 22.64 2.32 -2.23
C THR A 208 23.59 3.51 -2.41
N ARG A 209 23.03 4.63 -2.87
CA ARG A 209 23.81 5.86 -3.06
C ARG A 209 24.40 6.38 -1.73
N LEU A 210 23.63 6.35 -0.67
CA LEU A 210 24.11 6.77 0.67
C LEU A 210 25.26 5.86 1.14
N MET A 211 25.10 4.54 1.01
CA MET A 211 26.14 3.59 1.40
C MET A 211 27.43 3.75 0.57
N GLN A 212 27.31 4.01 -0.73
CA GLN A 212 28.46 4.28 -1.61
C GLN A 212 29.19 5.57 -1.21
N GLN A 213 28.46 6.62 -0.86
CA GLN A 213 29.07 7.87 -0.38
C GLN A 213 29.81 7.65 0.93
N GLN A 214 29.22 6.97 1.89
CA GLN A 214 29.86 6.65 3.17
C GLN A 214 31.15 5.83 2.98
N GLN A 215 31.12 4.80 2.13
CA GLN A 215 32.29 4.00 1.81
C GLN A 215 33.41 4.83 1.17
N HIS A 216 33.06 5.72 0.26
CA HIS A 216 34.04 6.60 -0.39
C HIS A 216 34.67 7.59 0.62
N GLU A 217 33.87 8.17 1.52
CA GLU A 217 34.37 9.05 2.57
C GLU A 217 35.31 8.30 3.53
N GLU A 218 34.94 7.10 3.97
CA GLU A 218 35.80 6.26 4.83
C GLU A 218 37.11 5.90 4.15
N GLU A 219 37.08 5.59 2.85
CA GLU A 219 38.27 5.28 2.08
C GLU A 219 39.18 6.50 1.92
N MET A 220 38.61 7.68 1.67
CA MET A 220 39.38 8.93 1.62
C MET A 220 40.05 9.25 2.94
N VAL A 221 39.35 9.12 4.08
CA VAL A 221 39.92 9.32 5.41
C VAL A 221 41.04 8.33 5.69
N ARG A 222 40.84 7.08 5.36
CA ARG A 222 41.89 6.04 5.51
C ARG A 222 43.13 6.35 4.69
N ASN A 223 42.96 6.74 3.43
CA ASN A 223 44.05 7.09 2.53
C ASN A 223 44.80 8.35 3.01
N ALA A 224 44.09 9.39 3.50
CA ALA A 224 44.69 10.58 4.08
C ALA A 224 45.51 10.25 5.33
N HIS A 225 45.02 9.36 6.17
CA HIS A 225 45.74 8.93 7.38
C HIS A 225 47.02 8.14 7.00
N HIS A 226 46.96 7.23 6.02
CA HIS A 226 48.15 6.53 5.53
C HIS A 226 49.20 7.49 4.96
N LEU A 227 48.78 8.46 4.15
CA LEU A 227 49.67 9.45 3.57
C LEU A 227 50.35 10.33 4.65
N SER A 228 49.62 10.70 5.71
CA SER A 228 50.15 11.44 6.86
C SER A 228 51.25 10.64 7.59
N LEU A 229 50.99 9.35 7.87
CA LEU A 229 51.95 8.46 8.51
C LEU A 229 53.24 8.27 7.69
N ASP A 230 53.11 8.14 6.36
CA ASP A 230 54.23 8.00 5.46
C ASP A 230 55.07 9.29 5.39
N THR A 231 54.38 10.45 5.39
CA THR A 231 55.07 11.75 5.41
C THR A 231 55.86 11.94 6.72
N ASP A 232 55.26 11.61 7.87
CA ASP A 232 55.95 11.69 9.18
C ASP A 232 57.16 10.76 9.24
N ARG A 233 57.05 9.55 8.67
CA ARG A 233 58.14 8.56 8.58
C ARG A 233 59.28 9.07 7.71
N GLN A 234 58.99 9.68 6.56
CA GLN A 234 59.96 10.27 5.66
C GLN A 234 60.64 11.47 6.29
N ALA A 235 59.91 12.35 7.01
CA ALA A 235 60.47 13.48 7.73
C ALA A 235 61.41 13.01 8.83
N ALA A 236 61.07 11.98 9.59
CA ALA A 236 61.91 11.41 10.63
C ALA A 236 63.19 10.79 10.05
N GLN A 237 63.09 10.11 8.93
CA GLN A 237 64.31 9.55 8.23
C GLN A 237 65.19 10.66 7.68
N GLY A 238 64.60 11.71 7.07
CA GLY A 238 65.36 12.88 6.61
C GLY A 238 66.11 13.59 7.69
N ALA A 239 65.52 13.75 8.90
CA ALA A 239 66.15 14.36 10.03
C ALA A 239 67.40 13.58 10.53
N ILE A 240 67.35 12.28 10.44
CA ILE A 240 68.52 11.41 10.83
C ILE A 240 69.69 11.57 9.84
N ILE A 241 69.40 11.75 8.54
CA ILE A 241 70.46 11.90 7.51
C ILE A 241 71.17 13.28 7.62
N VAL A 242 70.50 14.32 8.08
CA VAL A 242 71.06 15.67 8.20
C VAL A 242 71.97 15.82 9.47
N GLN A 243 71.89 14.88 10.43
CA GLN A 243 72.68 14.88 11.65
C GLN A 243 74.02 14.06 11.54
N GLN A 244 74.29 13.48 10.41
CA GLN A 244 75.58 12.83 10.06
C GLN A 244 76.39 13.73 9.12
#